data_8aec21baa820aadd171908264f5b8f6d
#
_entry.id   8aec21baa820aadd171908264f5b8f6d
#
_cell.length_a   1.000
_cell.length_b   1.000
_cell.length_c   1.000
_cell.angle_alpha   90.00
_cell.angle_beta   90.00
_cell.angle_gamma   90.00
#
_symmetry.space_group_name_H-M   'P 1'
#
loop_
_entity.id
_entity.type
_entity.pdbx_description
1 polymer ?
#
loop_
_entity_poly.entity_id
_entity_poly.type
_entity_poly.pdbx_seq_one_letter_code
_entity_poly.pdbx_strand_id
1 'polypeptide(L)'
;MFWNLVRYEFKNVNKWYLALYAAVLVLSALIGIQTQGFKNLPYQESQATMLLFLATVFGGLMLTLAISTIFLIIKRFKGSVYDRQGYLTLTLPVSEHHIITAKLIGAFIWSLISTAVLALSAVIILALTAPEWIPLSYVITFVETHLPQIFLTGISFLLNTISGILCIYLAISI
;
A
#
# COMPACT_ATOMS: atom_id res chain seq x y z
N MET A 1 6.11 -8.35 26.96
CA MET A 1 7.24 -7.71 26.29
C MET A 1 7.08 -7.59 24.78
N PHE A 2 6.76 -8.65 24.06
CA PHE A 2 6.57 -8.70 22.58
C PHE A 2 5.59 -7.62 22.05
N TRP A 3 4.40 -7.46 22.66
CA TRP A 3 3.42 -6.45 22.27
C TRP A 3 3.91 -5.00 22.40
N ASN A 4 4.78 -4.72 23.36
CA ASN A 4 5.36 -3.39 23.51
C ASN A 4 6.36 -3.08 22.39
N LEU A 5 7.11 -4.09 21.91
CA LEU A 5 7.97 -3.98 20.73
C LEU A 5 7.16 -3.67 19.47
N VAL A 6 6.08 -4.42 19.23
CA VAL A 6 5.17 -4.19 18.09
C VAL A 6 4.54 -2.79 18.17
N ARG A 7 4.07 -2.37 19.36
CA ARG A 7 3.47 -1.04 19.56
C ARG A 7 4.46 0.11 19.29
N TYR A 8 5.73 -0.08 19.65
CA TYR A 8 6.78 0.90 19.37
C TYR A 8 7.02 1.07 17.86
N GLU A 9 6.97 -0.02 17.10
CA GLU A 9 7.06 -0.01 15.64
C GLU A 9 5.93 0.81 14.99
N PHE A 10 4.73 0.79 15.56
CA PHE A 10 3.60 1.60 15.03
C PHE A 10 3.70 3.09 15.35
N LYS A 11 4.27 3.46 16.49
CA LYS A 11 4.31 4.86 16.95
C LYS A 11 5.29 5.72 16.14
N ASN A 12 6.25 5.10 15.46
CA ASN A 12 7.34 5.78 14.76
C ASN A 12 7.05 6.00 13.26
N VAL A 13 5.76 6.15 12.89
CA VAL A 13 5.38 6.44 11.50
C VAL A 13 5.68 7.87 11.16
N ASN A 14 6.44 8.05 10.09
CA ASN A 14 6.78 9.36 9.59
C ASN A 14 5.53 10.05 9.01
N LYS A 15 5.25 11.28 9.43
CA LYS A 15 4.11 12.10 8.96
C LYS A 15 4.06 12.21 7.42
N TRP A 16 5.21 12.16 6.77
CA TRP A 16 5.34 12.13 5.31
C TRP A 16 4.63 10.96 4.64
N TYR A 17 4.59 9.81 5.31
CA TYR A 17 3.96 8.61 4.77
C TYR A 17 2.43 8.74 4.75
N LEU A 18 1.88 9.34 5.81
CA LEU A 18 0.45 9.67 5.85
C LEU A 18 0.07 10.72 4.81
N ALA A 19 0.95 11.71 4.57
CA ALA A 19 0.74 12.70 3.52
C ALA A 19 0.71 12.06 2.11
N LEU A 20 1.55 11.06 1.84
CA LEU A 20 1.50 10.31 0.58
C LEU A 20 0.18 9.55 0.41
N TYR A 21 -0.32 8.91 1.46
CA TYR A 21 -1.63 8.25 1.42
C TYR A 21 -2.75 9.25 1.11
N ALA A 22 -2.77 10.38 1.79
CA ALA A 22 -3.75 11.43 1.55
C ALA A 22 -3.66 11.96 0.10
N ALA A 23 -2.45 12.19 -0.42
CA ALA A 23 -2.24 12.65 -1.79
C ALA A 23 -2.78 11.65 -2.83
N VAL A 24 -2.55 10.34 -2.65
CA VAL A 24 -3.07 9.29 -3.53
C VAL A 24 -4.60 9.29 -3.53
N LEU A 25 -5.23 9.37 -2.35
CA LEU A 25 -6.70 9.37 -2.24
C LEU A 25 -7.33 10.65 -2.82
N VAL A 26 -6.74 11.81 -2.59
CA VAL A 26 -7.23 13.07 -3.16
C VAL A 26 -7.11 13.06 -4.67
N LEU A 27 -5.98 12.61 -5.22
CA LEU A 27 -5.80 12.52 -6.67
C LEU A 27 -6.75 11.50 -7.32
N SER A 28 -7.02 10.37 -6.67
CA SER A 28 -7.99 9.39 -7.17
C SER A 28 -9.40 9.99 -7.26
N ALA A 29 -9.81 10.78 -6.25
CA ALA A 29 -11.08 11.48 -6.26
C ALA A 29 -11.14 12.55 -7.37
N LEU A 30 -10.06 13.33 -7.56
CA LEU A 30 -9.99 14.33 -8.63
C LEU A 30 -10.11 13.70 -10.02
N ILE A 31 -9.43 12.57 -10.27
CA ILE A 31 -9.55 11.84 -11.54
C ILE A 31 -10.99 11.39 -11.76
N GLY A 32 -11.62 10.80 -10.73
CA GLY A 32 -13.00 10.34 -10.80
C GLY A 32 -13.98 11.47 -11.12
N ILE A 33 -13.87 12.61 -10.45
CA ILE A 33 -14.73 13.80 -10.68
C ILE A 33 -14.53 14.36 -12.09
N GLN A 34 -13.29 14.47 -12.56
CA GLN A 34 -12.99 14.98 -13.89
C GLN A 34 -13.56 14.08 -15.00
N THR A 35 -13.38 12.77 -14.86
CA THR A 35 -13.94 11.80 -15.82
C THR A 35 -15.47 11.86 -15.86
N GLN A 36 -16.13 12.07 -14.72
CA GLN A 36 -17.57 12.24 -14.65
C GLN A 36 -18.03 13.55 -15.31
N GLY A 37 -17.32 14.65 -15.08
CA GLY A 37 -17.62 15.95 -15.68
C GLY A 37 -17.53 15.95 -17.20
N PHE A 38 -16.67 15.12 -17.78
CA PHE A 38 -16.48 15.05 -19.24
C PHE A 38 -17.46 14.14 -19.97
N LYS A 39 -18.21 13.27 -19.27
CA LYS A 39 -19.13 12.30 -19.90
C LYS A 39 -20.20 12.97 -20.81
N ASN A 40 -20.62 14.18 -20.47
CA ASN A 40 -21.73 14.88 -21.15
C ASN A 40 -21.25 16.00 -22.10
N LEU A 41 -19.94 16.16 -22.25
CA LEU A 41 -19.36 17.19 -23.10
C LEU A 41 -18.88 16.61 -24.44
N PRO A 42 -18.94 17.35 -25.56
CA PRO A 42 -18.32 16.92 -26.80
C PRO A 42 -16.82 16.73 -26.60
N TYR A 43 -16.27 15.70 -27.24
CA TYR A 43 -14.85 15.37 -27.13
C TYR A 43 -13.97 16.57 -27.56
N GLN A 44 -13.09 16.97 -26.68
CA GLN A 44 -12.04 17.98 -26.96
C GLN A 44 -10.67 17.39 -26.62
N GLU A 45 -9.69 17.66 -27.46
CA GLU A 45 -8.29 17.20 -27.25
C GLU A 45 -7.71 17.70 -25.90
N SER A 46 -8.11 18.88 -25.45
CA SER A 46 -7.72 19.43 -24.15
C SER A 46 -8.17 18.56 -22.97
N GLN A 47 -9.33 17.90 -23.08
CA GLN A 47 -9.85 17.00 -22.04
C GLN A 47 -9.01 15.73 -21.94
N ALA A 48 -8.67 15.13 -23.10
CA ALA A 48 -7.80 13.95 -23.15
C ALA A 48 -6.40 14.25 -22.59
N THR A 49 -5.83 15.40 -22.95
CA THR A 49 -4.52 15.84 -22.45
C THR A 49 -4.54 16.03 -20.93
N MET A 50 -5.60 16.61 -20.38
CA MET A 50 -5.76 16.81 -18.94
C MET A 50 -5.87 15.49 -18.19
N LEU A 51 -6.65 14.53 -18.70
CA LEU A 51 -6.79 13.19 -18.11
C LEU A 51 -5.47 12.43 -18.17
N LEU A 52 -4.74 12.49 -19.28
CA LEU A 52 -3.41 11.90 -19.41
C LEU A 52 -2.42 12.49 -18.40
N PHE A 53 -2.43 13.79 -18.22
CA PHE A 53 -1.61 14.46 -17.22
C PHE A 53 -1.92 13.96 -15.79
N LEU A 54 -3.20 13.95 -15.40
CA LEU A 54 -3.63 13.45 -14.09
C LEU A 54 -3.28 11.98 -13.90
N ALA A 55 -3.48 11.14 -14.92
CA ALA A 55 -3.13 9.72 -14.88
C ALA A 55 -1.61 9.53 -14.72
N THR A 56 -0.79 10.33 -15.38
CA THR A 56 0.68 10.28 -15.26
C THR A 56 1.14 10.67 -13.86
N VAL A 57 0.58 11.75 -13.30
CA VAL A 57 0.88 12.19 -11.92
C VAL A 57 0.43 11.11 -10.92
N PHE A 58 -0.74 10.51 -11.11
CA PHE A 58 -1.25 9.42 -10.27
C PHE A 58 -0.34 8.19 -10.33
N GLY A 59 0.08 7.77 -11.53
CA GLY A 59 1.05 6.70 -11.72
C GLY A 59 2.39 6.98 -11.02
N GLY A 60 2.89 8.20 -11.13
CA GLY A 60 4.09 8.65 -10.42
C GLY A 60 3.94 8.56 -8.89
N LEU A 61 2.79 8.95 -8.34
CA LEU A 61 2.51 8.81 -6.91
C LEU A 61 2.42 7.36 -6.46
N MET A 62 1.81 6.49 -7.27
CA MET A 62 1.76 5.05 -6.98
C MET A 62 3.17 4.44 -6.91
N LEU A 63 4.03 4.76 -7.88
CA LEU A 63 5.43 4.34 -7.87
C LEU A 63 6.20 4.89 -6.65
N THR A 64 6.01 6.15 -6.34
CA THR A 64 6.63 6.79 -5.16
C THR A 64 6.19 6.10 -3.87
N LEU A 65 4.91 5.73 -3.76
CA LEU A 65 4.39 5.02 -2.60
C LEU A 65 5.00 3.61 -2.49
N ALA A 66 5.11 2.87 -3.60
CA ALA A 66 5.73 1.56 -3.63
C ALA A 66 7.22 1.62 -3.21
N ILE A 67 7.99 2.55 -3.78
CA ILE A 67 9.41 2.75 -3.45
C ILE A 67 9.55 3.18 -1.99
N SER A 68 8.70 4.10 -1.50
CA SER A 68 8.71 4.55 -0.11
C SER A 68 8.41 3.42 0.87
N THR A 69 7.52 2.48 0.51
CA THR A 69 7.22 1.30 1.34
C THR A 69 8.45 0.40 1.48
N ILE A 70 9.14 0.12 0.37
CA ILE A 70 10.39 -0.65 0.38
C ILE A 70 11.45 0.07 1.22
N PHE A 71 11.63 1.37 1.00
CA PHE A 71 12.61 2.17 1.73
C PHE A 71 12.33 2.21 3.24
N LEU A 72 11.06 2.27 3.63
CA LEU A 72 10.63 2.22 5.04
C LEU A 72 11.00 0.87 5.66
N ILE A 73 10.78 -0.24 4.96
CA ILE A 73 11.14 -1.59 5.42
C ILE A 73 12.66 -1.68 5.64
N ILE A 74 13.44 -1.25 4.66
CA ILE A 74 14.91 -1.24 4.72
C ILE A 74 15.42 -0.38 5.87
N LYS A 75 14.96 0.87 5.97
CA LYS A 75 15.40 1.82 6.99
C LYS A 75 15.09 1.33 8.40
N ARG A 76 13.91 0.73 8.59
CA ARG A 76 13.51 0.18 9.90
C ARG A 76 14.36 -1.02 10.30
N PHE A 77 14.63 -1.92 9.36
CA PHE A 77 15.47 -3.08 9.65
C PHE A 77 16.92 -2.64 9.94
N LYS A 78 17.52 -1.85 9.05
CA LYS A 78 18.89 -1.38 9.19
C LYS A 78 19.11 -0.55 10.47
N GLY A 79 18.24 0.42 10.73
CA GLY A 79 18.37 1.32 11.89
C GLY A 79 18.29 0.64 13.24
N SER A 80 17.67 -0.54 13.33
CA SER A 80 17.48 -1.24 14.57
C SER A 80 18.41 -2.43 14.79
N VAL A 81 19.05 -2.93 13.73
CA VAL A 81 19.99 -4.06 13.82
C VAL A 81 21.44 -3.58 13.72
N TYR A 82 21.71 -2.59 12.86
CA TYR A 82 23.09 -2.16 12.54
C TYR A 82 23.45 -0.77 13.09
N ASP A 83 22.48 0.06 13.48
CA ASP A 83 22.73 1.41 14.00
C ASP A 83 22.83 1.40 15.54
N ARG A 84 23.04 2.57 16.17
CA ARG A 84 23.18 2.75 17.63
C ARG A 84 22.10 2.08 18.48
N GLN A 85 20.93 1.84 17.92
CA GLN A 85 19.84 1.09 18.55
C GLN A 85 20.07 -0.43 18.54
N GLY A 86 20.93 -0.96 17.65
CA GLY A 86 21.27 -2.37 17.56
C GLY A 86 21.92 -2.90 18.83
N TYR A 87 22.81 -2.11 19.44
CA TYR A 87 23.43 -2.47 20.71
C TYR A 87 22.39 -2.62 21.84
N LEU A 88 21.43 -1.71 21.93
CA LEU A 88 20.36 -1.77 22.92
C LEU A 88 19.40 -2.94 22.67
N THR A 89 19.12 -3.26 21.41
CA THR A 89 18.25 -4.39 21.03
C THR A 89 18.90 -5.75 21.32
N LEU A 90 20.20 -5.87 21.15
CA LEU A 90 20.96 -7.10 21.42
C LEU A 90 21.23 -7.32 22.92
N THR A 91 21.18 -6.26 23.76
CA THR A 91 21.31 -6.36 25.22
C THR A 91 19.98 -6.67 25.92
N LEU A 92 18.84 -6.63 25.20
CA LEU A 92 17.56 -7.04 25.77
C LEU A 92 17.54 -8.55 26.06
N PRO A 93 16.99 -9.00 27.20
CA PRO A 93 16.85 -10.41 27.52
C PRO A 93 15.69 -11.05 26.72
N VAL A 94 15.74 -10.93 25.38
CA VAL A 94 14.72 -11.42 24.44
C VAL A 94 15.45 -12.18 23.34
N SER A 95 14.94 -13.34 22.92
CA SER A 95 15.57 -14.11 21.84
C SER A 95 15.53 -13.34 20.53
N GLU A 96 16.57 -13.47 19.71
CA GLU A 96 16.73 -12.81 18.41
C GLU A 96 15.53 -13.06 17.49
N HIS A 97 14.95 -14.27 17.54
CA HIS A 97 13.75 -14.63 16.79
C HIS A 97 12.54 -13.73 17.10
N HIS A 98 12.35 -13.32 18.37
CA HIS A 98 11.25 -12.42 18.73
C HIS A 98 11.44 -11.01 18.18
N ILE A 99 12.68 -10.55 18.06
CA ILE A 99 13.01 -9.25 17.49
C ILE A 99 12.72 -9.24 15.98
N ILE A 100 13.20 -10.27 15.26
CA ILE A 100 12.99 -10.39 13.81
C ILE A 100 11.50 -10.55 13.49
N THR A 101 10.77 -11.39 14.23
CA THR A 101 9.34 -11.62 14.01
C THR A 101 8.52 -10.37 14.30
N ALA A 102 8.83 -9.58 15.34
CA ALA A 102 8.14 -8.32 15.61
C ALA A 102 8.31 -7.32 14.45
N LYS A 103 9.51 -7.25 13.85
CA LYS A 103 9.80 -6.40 12.69
C LYS A 103 9.10 -6.88 11.43
N LEU A 104 9.09 -8.18 11.19
CA LEU A 104 8.38 -8.78 10.07
C LEU A 104 6.88 -8.44 10.14
N ILE A 105 6.27 -8.58 11.32
CA ILE A 105 4.87 -8.23 11.55
C ILE A 105 4.64 -6.73 11.28
N GLY A 106 5.50 -5.86 11.78
CA GLY A 106 5.41 -4.42 11.53
C GLY A 106 5.50 -4.07 10.04
N ALA A 107 6.49 -4.62 9.32
CA ALA A 107 6.66 -4.43 7.89
C ALA A 107 5.47 -4.98 7.09
N PHE A 108 4.96 -6.16 7.46
CA PHE A 108 3.81 -6.80 6.84
C PHE A 108 2.53 -5.96 7.00
N ILE A 109 2.23 -5.46 8.20
CA ILE A 109 1.05 -4.62 8.44
C ILE A 109 1.14 -3.32 7.65
N TRP A 110 2.31 -2.68 7.59
CA TRP A 110 2.48 -1.46 6.78
C TRP A 110 2.33 -1.71 5.28
N SER A 111 2.82 -2.84 4.77
CA SER A 111 2.59 -3.21 3.37
C SER A 111 1.12 -3.47 3.08
N LEU A 112 0.39 -4.10 4.00
CA LEU A 112 -1.06 -4.29 3.88
C LEU A 112 -1.83 -2.97 3.87
N ILE A 113 -1.47 -2.02 4.75
CA ILE A 113 -2.09 -0.69 4.76
C ILE A 113 -1.84 0.04 3.44
N SER A 114 -0.61 -0.01 2.92
CA SER A 114 -0.28 0.58 1.61
C SER A 114 -1.13 -0.01 0.49
N THR A 115 -1.26 -1.33 0.46
CA THR A 115 -2.09 -2.02 -0.54
C THR A 115 -3.57 -1.69 -0.37
N ALA A 116 -4.07 -1.59 0.86
CA ALA A 116 -5.44 -1.19 1.14
C ALA A 116 -5.73 0.23 0.64
N VAL A 117 -4.80 1.17 0.80
CA VAL A 117 -4.93 2.54 0.27
C VAL A 117 -4.96 2.53 -1.26
N LEU A 118 -4.11 1.73 -1.92
CA LEU A 118 -4.14 1.58 -3.37
C LEU A 118 -5.45 0.95 -3.87
N ALA A 119 -5.93 -0.09 -3.20
CA ALA A 119 -7.22 -0.69 -3.51
C ALA A 119 -8.38 0.30 -3.34
N LEU A 120 -8.37 1.07 -2.24
CA LEU A 120 -9.36 2.10 -1.97
C LEU A 120 -9.33 3.20 -3.05
N SER A 121 -8.15 3.62 -3.49
CA SER A 121 -8.01 4.60 -4.58
C SER A 121 -8.62 4.09 -5.90
N ALA A 122 -8.42 2.81 -6.22
CA ALA A 122 -9.02 2.18 -7.39
C ALA A 122 -10.56 2.12 -7.27
N VAL A 123 -11.07 1.76 -6.08
CA VAL A 123 -12.52 1.74 -5.81
C VAL A 123 -13.13 3.14 -5.97
N ILE A 124 -12.46 4.20 -5.46
CA ILE A 124 -12.92 5.59 -5.61
C ILE A 124 -13.02 5.97 -7.10
N ILE A 125 -11.99 5.67 -7.89
CA ILE A 125 -12.00 5.95 -9.32
C ILE A 125 -13.16 5.19 -9.98
N LEU A 126 -13.29 3.89 -9.74
CA LEU A 126 -14.35 3.07 -10.32
C LEU A 126 -15.73 3.55 -9.91
N ALA A 127 -15.97 3.88 -8.65
CA ALA A 127 -17.26 4.36 -8.16
C ALA A 127 -17.69 5.67 -8.80
N LEU A 128 -16.73 6.57 -9.07
CA LEU A 128 -17.00 7.85 -9.72
C LEU A 128 -17.07 7.73 -11.26
N THR A 129 -16.40 6.77 -11.87
CA THR A 129 -16.37 6.59 -13.32
C THR A 129 -17.36 5.55 -13.83
N ALA A 130 -17.84 4.65 -12.97
CA ALA A 130 -18.76 3.60 -13.35
C ALA A 130 -20.03 4.16 -13.99
N PRO A 131 -20.50 3.60 -15.10
CA PRO A 131 -21.77 3.97 -15.68
C PRO A 131 -22.91 3.55 -14.74
N GLU A 132 -23.96 4.38 -14.66
CA GLU A 132 -25.15 4.16 -13.80
C GLU A 132 -25.89 2.84 -14.09
N TRP A 133 -25.65 2.24 -15.25
CA TRP A 133 -26.30 1.00 -15.69
C TRP A 133 -25.63 -0.29 -15.20
N ILE A 134 -24.53 -0.22 -14.43
CA ILE A 134 -23.97 -1.42 -13.79
C ILE A 134 -24.75 -1.69 -12.51
N PRO A 135 -25.71 -2.61 -12.50
CA PRO A 135 -26.49 -2.91 -11.31
C PRO A 135 -25.59 -3.58 -10.25
N LEU A 136 -25.84 -3.26 -8.98
CA LEU A 136 -25.13 -3.87 -7.86
C LEU A 136 -25.18 -5.41 -7.89
N SER A 137 -26.29 -5.96 -8.39
CA SER A 137 -26.46 -7.41 -8.58
C SER A 137 -25.38 -8.01 -9.48
N TYR A 138 -24.93 -7.31 -10.52
CA TYR A 138 -23.85 -7.78 -11.39
C TYR A 138 -22.52 -7.90 -10.64
N VAL A 139 -22.20 -6.92 -9.78
CA VAL A 139 -20.98 -6.95 -8.94
C VAL A 139 -21.04 -8.12 -7.95
N ILE A 140 -22.20 -8.36 -7.32
CA ILE A 140 -22.39 -9.46 -6.38
C ILE A 140 -22.20 -10.80 -7.10
N THR A 141 -22.87 -11.00 -8.25
CA THR A 141 -22.76 -12.24 -9.03
C THR A 141 -21.31 -12.47 -9.51
N PHE A 142 -20.62 -11.41 -9.92
CA PHE A 142 -19.20 -11.50 -10.32
C PHE A 142 -18.32 -11.97 -9.16
N VAL A 143 -18.51 -11.38 -7.96
CA VAL A 143 -17.77 -11.77 -6.76
C VAL A 143 -18.07 -13.23 -6.40
N GLU A 144 -19.33 -13.63 -6.36
CA GLU A 144 -19.75 -15.00 -6.03
C GLU A 144 -19.15 -16.03 -7.00
N THR A 145 -19.18 -15.74 -8.30
CA THR A 145 -18.66 -16.65 -9.34
C THR A 145 -17.14 -16.80 -9.27
N HIS A 146 -16.41 -15.72 -8.89
CA HIS A 146 -14.95 -15.70 -8.85
C HIS A 146 -14.37 -15.82 -7.43
N LEU A 147 -15.21 -16.09 -6.44
CA LEU A 147 -14.80 -16.14 -5.03
C LEU A 147 -13.60 -17.08 -4.78
N PRO A 148 -13.51 -18.29 -5.32
CA PRO A 148 -12.33 -19.14 -5.14
C PRO A 148 -11.05 -18.54 -5.74
N GLN A 149 -11.15 -17.87 -6.90
CA GLN A 149 -10.02 -17.22 -7.56
C GLN A 149 -9.56 -15.99 -6.78
N ILE A 150 -10.50 -15.18 -6.27
CA ILE A 150 -10.21 -14.02 -5.42
C ILE A 150 -9.49 -14.48 -4.15
N PHE A 151 -9.94 -15.55 -3.52
CA PHE A 151 -9.33 -16.12 -2.32
C PHE A 151 -7.91 -16.62 -2.57
N LEU A 152 -7.70 -17.41 -3.64
CA LEU A 152 -6.38 -17.91 -4.03
C LEU A 152 -5.41 -16.76 -4.37
N THR A 153 -5.89 -15.74 -5.09
CA THR A 153 -5.09 -14.56 -5.40
C THR A 153 -4.73 -13.79 -4.14
N GLY A 154 -5.65 -13.67 -3.18
CA GLY A 154 -5.40 -13.05 -1.89
C GLY A 154 -4.31 -13.79 -1.09
N ILE A 155 -4.38 -15.11 -1.00
CA ILE A 155 -3.36 -15.92 -0.33
C ILE A 155 -2.01 -15.78 -1.03
N SER A 156 -1.97 -15.88 -2.35
CA SER A 156 -0.73 -15.71 -3.14
C SER A 156 -0.10 -14.34 -2.93
N PHE A 157 -0.92 -13.29 -2.85
CA PHE A 157 -0.46 -11.94 -2.55
C PHE A 157 0.17 -11.84 -1.15
N LEU A 158 -0.46 -12.41 -0.13
CA LEU A 158 0.08 -12.43 1.24
C LEU A 158 1.42 -13.17 1.32
N LEU A 159 1.50 -14.36 0.70
CA LEU A 159 2.74 -15.15 0.65
C LEU A 159 3.86 -14.41 -0.08
N ASN A 160 3.56 -13.78 -1.20
CA ASN A 160 4.52 -13.02 -1.99
C ASN A 160 5.05 -11.79 -1.20
N THR A 161 4.17 -11.12 -0.47
CA THR A 161 4.55 -9.98 0.38
C THR A 161 5.49 -10.41 1.50
N ILE A 162 5.19 -11.52 2.20
CA ILE A 162 6.04 -12.07 3.27
C ILE A 162 7.41 -12.48 2.70
N SER A 163 7.40 -13.20 1.58
CA SER A 163 8.62 -13.64 0.90
C SER A 163 9.49 -12.45 0.47
N GLY A 164 8.89 -11.40 -0.09
CA GLY A 164 9.60 -10.18 -0.48
C GLY A 164 10.25 -9.46 0.71
N ILE A 165 9.56 -9.36 1.85
CA ILE A 165 10.12 -8.77 3.07
C ILE A 165 11.31 -9.60 3.58
N LEU A 166 11.18 -10.93 3.59
CA LEU A 166 12.25 -11.84 4.03
C LEU A 166 13.47 -11.76 3.10
N CYS A 167 13.26 -11.66 1.78
CA CYS A 167 14.35 -11.46 0.82
C CYS A 167 15.11 -10.14 1.07
N ILE A 168 14.38 -9.05 1.39
CA ILE A 168 15.01 -7.77 1.73
C ILE A 168 15.85 -7.92 3.02
N TYR A 169 15.31 -8.60 4.05
CA TYR A 169 16.04 -8.82 5.30
C TYR A 169 17.29 -9.66 5.09
N LEU A 170 17.19 -10.72 4.28
CA LEU A 170 18.34 -11.54 3.91
C LEU A 170 19.41 -10.73 3.18
N ALA A 171 19.00 -9.92 2.19
CA ALA A 171 19.92 -9.09 1.42
C ALA A 171 20.65 -8.04 2.27
N ILE A 172 20.05 -7.58 3.37
CA ILE A 172 20.69 -6.62 4.28
C ILE A 172 21.62 -7.35 5.28
N SER A 173 21.37 -8.63 5.56
CA SER A 173 22.14 -9.41 6.54
C SER A 173 23.44 -10.00 5.96
N ILE A 174 23.61 -10.05 4.63
CA ILE A 174 24.83 -10.48 3.93
C ILE A 174 25.77 -9.29 3.77
#